data_10047fce54340aa6d26a12c2097f397b
#
_entry.id   10047fce54340aa6d26a12c2097f397b
#
_cell.length_a   1.000
_cell.length_b   1.000
_cell.length_c   1.000
_cell.angle_alpha   90.00
_cell.angle_beta   90.00
_cell.angle_gamma   90.00
#
_symmetry.space_group_name_H-M   'P 1'
#
loop_
_entity.id
_entity.type
_entity.pdbx_description
1 polymer ?
#
loop_
_entity_poly.entity_id
_entity_poly.type
_entity_poly.pdbx_seq_one_letter_code
_entity_poly.pdbx_strand_id
1 'polypeptide(L)'
;MDWIESLIQNYGVAAMFVLIMLEYACFPVSSEIILPLAGVMAAGQGLFFPYLVLLATGAGLIGALIPYGIGRFGGSPLLERIMKRFSSMEKPILTSYRVFGNHEKSAVLVSRVIPLCRTYIGFVAGAMGQNISRYLLYSAIGIVTWNTVLTGLGYYFYQYKDLFFHYFDKYKHCLLYTSPSPR
;
A
#
# COMPACT_ATOMS: atom_id res chain seq x y z
N MET A 1 12.11 5.86 11.39
CA MET A 1 10.99 6.55 10.69
C MET A 1 11.36 7.96 10.27
N ASP A 2 12.30 8.54 10.96
CA ASP A 2 12.79 9.92 10.74
C ASP A 2 13.31 10.18 9.29
N TRP A 3 13.82 9.12 8.62
CA TRP A 3 14.23 9.23 7.22
C TRP A 3 13.07 9.43 6.24
N ILE A 4 11.87 8.86 6.52
CA ILE A 4 10.66 9.06 5.70
C ILE A 4 10.19 10.51 5.84
N GLU A 5 10.14 11.01 7.07
CA GLU A 5 9.76 12.40 7.34
C GLU A 5 10.74 13.38 6.67
N SER A 6 12.05 13.14 6.78
CA SER A 6 13.06 13.96 6.13
C SER A 6 12.99 13.93 4.61
N LEU A 7 12.69 12.77 4.01
CA LEU A 7 12.48 12.66 2.57
C LEU A 7 11.24 13.44 2.10
N ILE A 8 10.12 13.31 2.83
CA ILE A 8 8.90 14.04 2.48
C ILE A 8 9.07 15.54 2.68
N GLN A 9 9.79 15.98 3.72
CA GLN A 9 10.09 17.40 3.94
C GLN A 9 11.00 18.00 2.85
N ASN A 10 12.01 17.25 2.39
CA ASN A 10 12.98 17.74 1.41
C ASN A 10 12.49 17.63 -0.03
N TYR A 11 11.77 16.58 -0.36
CA TYR A 11 11.34 16.25 -1.74
C TYR A 11 9.82 16.31 -1.94
N GLY A 12 9.05 16.57 -0.87
CA GLY A 12 7.61 16.81 -0.95
C GLY A 12 6.84 15.70 -1.65
N VAL A 13 6.05 16.12 -2.64
CA VAL A 13 5.14 15.24 -3.40
C VAL A 13 5.90 14.14 -4.18
N ALA A 14 7.12 14.41 -4.63
CA ALA A 14 7.92 13.44 -5.37
C ALA A 14 8.36 12.26 -4.48
N ALA A 15 8.77 12.54 -3.25
CA ALA A 15 9.10 11.49 -2.28
C ALA A 15 7.87 10.63 -1.95
N MET A 16 6.71 11.26 -1.74
CA MET A 16 5.44 10.56 -1.52
C MET A 16 5.11 9.62 -2.70
N PHE A 17 5.25 10.10 -3.94
CA PHE A 17 5.01 9.29 -5.14
C PHE A 17 5.88 8.03 -5.16
N VAL A 18 7.20 8.19 -4.95
CA VAL A 18 8.15 7.07 -4.94
C VAL A 18 7.87 6.09 -3.79
N LEU A 19 7.60 6.59 -2.60
CA LEU A 19 7.31 5.75 -1.43
C LEU A 19 6.04 4.92 -1.62
N ILE A 20 4.97 5.52 -2.15
CA ILE A 20 3.72 4.80 -2.46
C ILE A 20 3.95 3.78 -3.57
N MET A 21 4.69 4.13 -4.62
CA MET A 21 5.03 3.21 -5.70
C MET A 21 5.79 1.98 -5.16
N LEU A 22 6.80 2.19 -4.30
CA LEU A 22 7.57 1.12 -3.67
C LEU A 22 6.71 0.22 -2.79
N GLU A 23 5.81 0.79 -2.00
CA GLU A 23 4.90 0.00 -1.15
C GLU A 23 4.04 -0.94 -1.99
N TYR A 24 3.42 -0.44 -3.06
CA TYR A 24 2.63 -1.28 -3.96
C TYR A 24 3.48 -2.27 -4.78
N ALA A 25 4.79 -2.05 -4.86
CA ALA A 25 5.78 -3.00 -5.39
C ALA A 25 6.24 -4.05 -4.37
N CYS A 26 5.56 -4.18 -3.22
CA CYS A 26 5.86 -5.13 -2.12
C CYS A 26 7.06 -4.78 -1.25
N PHE A 27 7.48 -3.53 -1.21
CA PHE A 27 8.43 -3.09 -0.19
C PHE A 27 7.73 -2.94 1.18
N PRO A 28 8.43 -3.19 2.30
CA PRO A 28 7.87 -3.09 3.66
C PRO A 28 7.76 -1.63 4.12
N VAL A 29 6.98 -0.85 3.39
CA VAL A 29 6.67 0.54 3.69
C VAL A 29 5.15 0.61 3.91
N SER A 30 4.70 1.37 4.91
CA SER A 30 3.28 1.44 5.26
C SER A 30 2.65 2.73 4.72
N SER A 31 1.74 2.60 3.77
CA SER A 31 0.91 3.72 3.27
C SER A 31 0.00 4.30 4.36
N GLU A 32 -0.31 3.51 5.37
CA GLU A 32 -1.12 3.94 6.53
C GLU A 32 -0.46 5.08 7.30
N ILE A 33 0.86 5.23 7.17
CA ILE A 33 1.63 6.32 7.74
C ILE A 33 1.88 7.41 6.69
N ILE A 34 2.28 7.01 5.47
CA ILE A 34 2.69 7.94 4.42
C ILE A 34 1.53 8.79 3.93
N LEU A 35 0.36 8.17 3.68
CA LEU A 35 -0.79 8.88 3.12
C LEU A 35 -1.40 9.93 4.07
N PRO A 36 -1.64 9.64 5.37
CA PRO A 36 -2.07 10.66 6.30
C PRO A 36 -1.03 11.77 6.49
N LEU A 37 0.25 11.42 6.59
CA LEU A 37 1.32 12.41 6.74
C LEU A 37 1.39 13.32 5.50
N ALA A 38 1.32 12.76 4.30
CA ALA A 38 1.25 13.50 3.05
C ALA A 38 0.02 14.41 2.99
N GLY A 39 -1.14 13.93 3.51
CA GLY A 39 -2.37 14.72 3.62
C GLY A 39 -2.20 15.94 4.53
N VAL A 40 -1.61 15.76 5.72
CA VAL A 40 -1.32 16.86 6.67
C VAL A 40 -0.38 17.88 6.03
N MET A 41 0.71 17.44 5.40
CA MET A 41 1.69 18.33 4.77
C MET A 41 1.11 19.07 3.56
N ALA A 42 0.30 18.39 2.75
CA ALA A 42 -0.37 19.00 1.61
C ALA A 42 -1.38 20.07 2.03
N ALA A 43 -2.13 19.83 3.10
CA ALA A 43 -3.03 20.83 3.68
C ALA A 43 -2.26 22.05 4.18
N GLY A 44 -1.09 21.86 4.81
CA GLY A 44 -0.21 22.94 5.25
C GLY A 44 0.39 23.78 4.12
N GLN A 45 0.57 23.17 2.94
CA GLN A 45 1.09 23.84 1.73
C GLN A 45 -0.03 24.36 0.81
N GLY A 46 -1.30 24.19 1.16
CA GLY A 46 -2.43 24.60 0.33
C GLY A 46 -2.60 23.78 -0.96
N LEU A 47 -2.04 22.58 -1.02
CA LEU A 47 -2.16 21.71 -2.18
C LEU A 47 -3.60 21.18 -2.33
N PHE A 48 -4.06 21.11 -3.59
CA PHE A 48 -5.40 20.67 -3.89
C PHE A 48 -5.57 19.16 -3.64
N PHE A 49 -6.48 18.79 -2.74
CA PHE A 49 -6.69 17.42 -2.29
C PHE A 49 -6.88 16.38 -3.43
N PRO A 50 -7.74 16.61 -4.44
CA PRO A 50 -7.90 15.66 -5.55
C PRO A 50 -6.61 15.41 -6.34
N TYR A 51 -5.77 16.42 -6.50
CA TYR A 51 -4.47 16.29 -7.17
C TYR A 51 -3.57 15.30 -6.42
N LEU A 52 -3.53 15.39 -5.09
CA LEU A 52 -2.76 14.49 -4.24
C LEU A 52 -3.26 13.04 -4.36
N VAL A 53 -4.58 12.83 -4.34
CA VAL A 53 -5.20 11.51 -4.49
C VAL A 53 -4.90 10.93 -5.88
N LEU A 54 -4.95 11.73 -6.94
CA LEU A 54 -4.61 11.28 -8.30
C LEU A 54 -3.16 10.85 -8.41
N LEU A 55 -2.22 11.63 -7.86
CA LEU A 55 -0.80 11.27 -7.83
C LEU A 55 -0.55 9.99 -7.05
N ALA A 56 -1.13 9.87 -5.85
CA ALA A 56 -1.02 8.67 -5.03
C ALA A 56 -1.59 7.43 -5.73
N THR A 57 -2.69 7.61 -6.46
CA THR A 57 -3.32 6.53 -7.24
C THR A 57 -2.45 6.12 -8.43
N GLY A 58 -1.90 7.08 -9.16
CA GLY A 58 -0.97 6.82 -10.27
C GLY A 58 0.27 6.04 -9.80
N ALA A 59 0.87 6.49 -8.70
CA ALA A 59 2.00 5.79 -8.07
C ALA A 59 1.63 4.36 -7.66
N GLY A 60 0.47 4.18 -7.02
CA GLY A 60 -0.03 2.88 -6.59
C GLY A 60 -0.31 1.93 -7.76
N LEU A 61 -0.86 2.42 -8.87
CA LEU A 61 -1.10 1.62 -10.08
C LEU A 61 0.22 1.17 -10.73
N ILE A 62 1.19 2.07 -10.86
CA ILE A 62 2.51 1.73 -11.40
C ILE A 62 3.19 0.69 -10.49
N GLY A 63 3.17 0.90 -9.18
CA GLY A 63 3.72 -0.05 -8.22
C GLY A 63 3.03 -1.42 -8.28
N ALA A 64 1.70 -1.46 -8.45
CA ALA A 64 0.92 -2.69 -8.52
C ALA A 64 1.18 -3.52 -9.80
N LEU A 65 1.67 -2.91 -10.88
CA LEU A 65 2.05 -3.61 -12.10
C LEU A 65 3.28 -4.50 -11.91
N ILE A 66 4.19 -4.15 -11.00
CA ILE A 66 5.42 -4.91 -10.76
C ILE A 66 5.10 -6.33 -10.23
N PRO A 67 4.38 -6.52 -9.11
CA PRO A 67 4.03 -7.85 -8.64
C PRO A 67 3.11 -8.60 -9.61
N TYR A 68 2.21 -7.90 -10.32
CA TYR A 68 1.41 -8.53 -11.37
C TYR A 68 2.29 -9.09 -12.50
N GLY A 69 3.25 -8.33 -13.01
CA GLY A 69 4.19 -8.78 -14.04
C GLY A 69 5.01 -9.97 -13.57
N ILE A 70 5.58 -9.90 -12.36
CA ILE A 70 6.34 -11.00 -11.78
C ILE A 70 5.47 -12.27 -11.68
N GLY A 71 4.23 -12.16 -11.21
CA GLY A 71 3.28 -13.27 -11.16
C GLY A 71 2.93 -13.81 -12.54
N ARG A 72 2.74 -12.94 -13.53
CA ARG A 72 2.37 -13.30 -14.90
C ARG A 72 3.47 -14.08 -15.61
N PHE A 73 4.73 -13.67 -15.45
CA PHE A 73 5.87 -14.32 -16.07
C PHE A 73 6.37 -15.54 -15.28
N GLY A 74 6.29 -15.50 -13.96
CA GLY A 74 6.76 -16.57 -13.08
C GLY A 74 5.76 -17.67 -12.84
N GLY A 75 4.47 -17.40 -12.97
CA GLY A 75 3.38 -18.37 -12.77
C GLY A 75 3.32 -18.96 -11.35
N SER A 76 2.52 -20.02 -11.21
CA SER A 76 2.37 -20.75 -9.92
C SER A 76 3.69 -21.33 -9.38
N PRO A 77 4.62 -21.84 -10.20
CA PRO A 77 5.90 -22.37 -9.69
C PRO A 77 6.77 -21.33 -8.96
N LEU A 78 6.74 -20.07 -9.42
CA LEU A 78 7.46 -19.00 -8.75
C LEU A 78 6.85 -18.69 -7.38
N LEU A 79 5.52 -18.65 -7.29
CA LEU A 79 4.83 -18.41 -6.03
C LEU A 79 5.08 -19.53 -5.00
N GLU A 80 5.10 -20.79 -5.44
CA GLU A 80 5.48 -21.91 -4.58
C GLU A 80 6.91 -21.79 -4.04
N ARG A 81 7.85 -21.34 -4.87
CA ARG A 81 9.24 -21.10 -4.42
C ARG A 81 9.31 -19.95 -3.43
N ILE A 82 8.56 -18.86 -3.66
CA ILE A 82 8.50 -17.72 -2.74
C ILE A 82 7.90 -18.16 -1.39
N MET A 83 6.80 -18.91 -1.39
CA MET A 83 6.18 -19.43 -0.16
C MET A 83 7.14 -20.36 0.61
N LYS A 84 7.84 -21.26 -0.07
CA LYS A 84 8.83 -22.15 0.54
C LYS A 84 10.04 -21.39 1.11
N ARG A 85 10.45 -20.30 0.48
CA ARG A 85 11.62 -19.51 0.90
C ARG A 85 11.28 -18.51 2.00
N PHE A 86 10.06 -17.96 1.99
CA PHE A 86 9.58 -16.94 2.92
C PHE A 86 8.26 -17.37 3.55
N SER A 87 8.35 -18.09 4.65
CA SER A 87 7.20 -18.63 5.41
C SER A 87 6.21 -17.54 5.87
N SER A 88 6.69 -16.29 6.06
CA SER A 88 5.86 -15.12 6.36
C SER A 88 4.87 -14.76 5.23
N MET A 89 5.19 -15.09 3.98
CA MET A 89 4.38 -14.77 2.80
C MET A 89 3.37 -15.86 2.46
N GLU A 90 3.49 -17.05 3.04
CA GLU A 90 2.64 -18.19 2.74
C GLU A 90 1.16 -17.90 3.04
N LYS A 91 0.85 -17.49 4.26
CA LYS A 91 -0.53 -17.21 4.68
C LYS A 91 -1.21 -16.12 3.85
N PRO A 92 -0.59 -14.93 3.62
CA PRO A 92 -1.15 -13.90 2.75
C PRO A 92 -1.39 -14.35 1.31
N ILE A 93 -0.44 -15.11 0.73
CA ILE A 93 -0.58 -15.62 -0.65
C ILE A 93 -1.73 -16.65 -0.72
N LEU A 94 -1.80 -17.60 0.20
CA LEU A 94 -2.89 -18.61 0.24
C LEU A 94 -4.25 -17.94 0.48
N THR A 95 -4.32 -16.92 1.32
CA THR A 95 -5.55 -16.15 1.51
C THR A 95 -5.96 -15.44 0.22
N SER A 96 -5.01 -14.84 -0.50
CA SER A 96 -5.25 -14.21 -1.80
C SER A 96 -5.74 -15.21 -2.85
N TYR A 97 -5.19 -16.44 -2.88
CA TYR A 97 -5.69 -17.51 -3.74
C TYR A 97 -7.13 -17.91 -3.41
N ARG A 98 -7.46 -18.03 -2.11
CA ARG A 98 -8.81 -18.38 -1.67
C ARG A 98 -9.83 -17.29 -2.06
N VAL A 99 -9.49 -16.02 -1.85
CA VAL A 99 -10.34 -14.90 -2.25
C VAL A 99 -10.52 -14.88 -3.76
N PHE A 100 -9.47 -15.14 -4.51
CA PHE A 100 -9.52 -15.18 -5.97
C PHE A 100 -10.39 -16.35 -6.48
N GLY A 101 -10.28 -17.54 -5.89
CA GLY A 101 -11.07 -18.71 -6.27
C GLY A 101 -12.57 -18.54 -6.04
N ASN A 102 -12.96 -17.83 -4.98
CA ASN A 102 -14.36 -17.60 -4.65
C ASN A 102 -15.01 -16.46 -5.48
N HIS A 103 -14.23 -15.44 -5.88
CA HIS A 103 -14.75 -14.23 -6.53
C HIS A 103 -13.75 -13.70 -7.56
N GLU A 104 -13.48 -14.41 -8.62
CA GLU A 104 -12.48 -14.05 -9.64
C GLU A 104 -12.59 -12.59 -10.14
N LYS A 105 -13.83 -12.10 -10.33
CA LYS A 105 -14.07 -10.74 -10.87
C LYS A 105 -13.82 -9.63 -9.85
N SER A 106 -14.14 -9.86 -8.58
CA SER A 106 -14.04 -8.86 -7.51
C SER A 106 -12.92 -9.16 -6.50
N ALA A 107 -12.19 -10.26 -6.67
CA ALA A 107 -11.13 -10.67 -5.77
C ALA A 107 -10.07 -9.58 -5.56
N VAL A 108 -9.68 -8.89 -6.63
CA VAL A 108 -8.71 -7.80 -6.57
C VAL A 108 -9.26 -6.65 -5.74
N LEU A 109 -10.52 -6.26 -5.92
CA LEU A 109 -11.15 -5.19 -5.16
C LEU A 109 -11.24 -5.52 -3.67
N VAL A 110 -11.75 -6.71 -3.34
CA VAL A 110 -11.90 -7.17 -1.96
C VAL A 110 -10.54 -7.29 -1.28
N SER A 111 -9.55 -7.84 -1.98
CA SER A 111 -8.19 -7.97 -1.43
C SER A 111 -7.51 -6.64 -1.16
N ARG A 112 -7.88 -5.56 -1.87
CA ARG A 112 -7.34 -4.22 -1.62
C ARG A 112 -7.79 -3.61 -0.30
N VAL A 113 -8.94 -4.05 0.24
CA VAL A 113 -9.45 -3.62 1.54
C VAL A 113 -8.75 -4.37 2.68
N ILE A 114 -8.21 -5.56 2.42
CA ILE A 114 -7.51 -6.37 3.42
C ILE A 114 -6.01 -6.02 3.38
N PRO A 115 -5.43 -5.43 4.44
CA PRO A 115 -4.05 -4.90 4.42
C PRO A 115 -2.99 -5.92 3.98
N LEU A 116 -3.07 -7.16 4.47
CA LEU A 116 -2.12 -8.22 4.13
C LEU A 116 -2.29 -8.75 2.70
N CYS A 117 -3.53 -8.80 2.19
CA CYS A 117 -3.81 -9.36 0.86
C CYS A 117 -3.51 -8.36 -0.26
N ARG A 118 -3.66 -7.05 -0.01
CA ARG A 118 -3.51 -6.00 -1.04
C ARG A 118 -2.14 -6.00 -1.72
N THR A 119 -1.09 -6.35 -0.98
CA THR A 119 0.29 -6.39 -1.47
C THR A 119 0.53 -7.61 -2.36
N TYR A 120 -0.01 -8.77 -1.96
CA TYR A 120 0.26 -10.04 -2.63
C TYR A 120 -0.72 -10.39 -3.74
N ILE A 121 -1.90 -9.73 -3.79
CA ILE A 121 -2.91 -10.01 -4.80
C ILE A 121 -2.41 -9.81 -6.23
N GLY A 122 -1.45 -8.90 -6.45
CA GLY A 122 -0.81 -8.69 -7.74
C GLY A 122 -0.11 -9.94 -8.26
N PHE A 123 0.66 -10.61 -7.42
CA PHE A 123 1.33 -11.86 -7.77
C PHE A 123 0.33 -12.96 -8.13
N VAL A 124 -0.72 -13.11 -7.32
CA VAL A 124 -1.75 -14.14 -7.52
C VAL A 124 -2.55 -13.86 -8.80
N ALA A 125 -3.01 -12.63 -9.00
CA ALA A 125 -3.74 -12.23 -10.20
C ALA A 125 -2.91 -12.44 -11.47
N GLY A 126 -1.60 -12.11 -11.42
CA GLY A 126 -0.66 -12.38 -12.51
C GLY A 126 -0.50 -13.88 -12.79
N ALA A 127 -0.24 -14.69 -11.77
CA ALA A 127 -0.04 -16.14 -11.88
C ALA A 127 -1.30 -16.88 -12.36
N MET A 128 -2.48 -16.42 -11.94
CA MET A 128 -3.78 -16.95 -12.40
C MET A 128 -4.15 -16.48 -13.82
N GLY A 129 -3.33 -15.65 -14.44
CA GLY A 129 -3.55 -15.20 -15.82
C GLY A 129 -4.69 -14.21 -15.99
N GLN A 130 -5.11 -13.50 -14.94
CA GLN A 130 -6.15 -12.49 -15.02
C GLN A 130 -5.84 -11.45 -16.10
N ASN A 131 -6.86 -10.98 -16.80
CA ASN A 131 -6.68 -9.93 -17.80
C ASN A 131 -6.20 -8.63 -17.16
N ILE A 132 -5.14 -8.03 -17.72
CA ILE A 132 -4.48 -6.83 -17.17
C ILE A 132 -5.45 -5.64 -17.05
N SER A 133 -6.35 -5.46 -18.02
CA SER A 133 -7.32 -4.36 -17.98
C SER A 133 -8.30 -4.49 -16.81
N ARG A 134 -8.78 -5.71 -16.53
CA ARG A 134 -9.65 -5.98 -15.38
C ARG A 134 -8.86 -5.79 -14.07
N TYR A 135 -7.65 -6.32 -14.01
CA TYR A 135 -6.78 -6.12 -12.84
C TYR A 135 -6.55 -4.64 -12.53
N LEU A 136 -6.21 -3.84 -13.56
CA LEU A 136 -5.99 -2.40 -13.40
C LEU A 136 -7.27 -1.67 -12.98
N LEU A 137 -8.42 -1.98 -13.58
CA LEU A 137 -9.69 -1.34 -13.25
C LEU A 137 -10.08 -1.56 -11.77
N TYR A 138 -10.08 -2.82 -11.33
CA TYR A 138 -10.40 -3.14 -9.93
C TYR A 138 -9.34 -2.63 -8.95
N SER A 139 -8.06 -2.64 -9.35
CA SER A 139 -6.99 -2.04 -8.58
C SER A 139 -7.17 -0.53 -8.46
N ALA A 140 -7.50 0.17 -9.54
CA ALA A 140 -7.72 1.61 -9.53
C ALA A 140 -8.84 1.99 -8.55
N ILE A 141 -9.97 1.31 -8.59
CA ILE A 141 -11.10 1.56 -7.68
C ILE A 141 -10.66 1.36 -6.22
N GLY A 142 -10.01 0.23 -5.92
CA GLY A 142 -9.56 -0.05 -4.56
C GLY A 142 -8.48 0.91 -4.07
N ILE A 143 -7.51 1.26 -4.92
CA ILE A 143 -6.44 2.21 -4.59
C ILE A 143 -6.98 3.62 -4.39
N VAL A 144 -7.86 4.10 -5.28
CA VAL A 144 -8.51 5.43 -5.13
C VAL A 144 -9.26 5.50 -3.81
N THR A 145 -10.09 4.50 -3.51
CA THR A 145 -10.86 4.47 -2.27
C THR A 145 -9.95 4.53 -1.04
N TRP A 146 -8.92 3.67 -0.99
CA TRP A 146 -7.98 3.61 0.12
C TRP A 146 -7.18 4.90 0.28
N ASN A 147 -6.61 5.40 -0.82
CA ASN A 147 -5.83 6.64 -0.82
C ASN A 147 -6.69 7.85 -0.41
N THR A 148 -7.94 7.92 -0.90
CA THR A 148 -8.87 9.02 -0.54
C THR A 148 -9.17 9.01 0.94
N VAL A 149 -9.44 7.85 1.53
CA VAL A 149 -9.72 7.74 2.97
C VAL A 149 -8.51 8.16 3.79
N LEU A 150 -7.34 7.58 3.55
CA LEU A 150 -6.16 7.84 4.36
C LEU A 150 -5.60 9.25 4.18
N THR A 151 -5.51 9.72 2.92
CA THR A 151 -5.06 11.10 2.65
C THR A 151 -6.08 12.11 3.17
N GLY A 152 -7.39 11.80 3.06
CA GLY A 152 -8.46 12.61 3.59
C GLY A 152 -8.40 12.75 5.10
N LEU A 153 -8.15 11.66 5.81
CA LEU A 153 -7.94 11.71 7.26
C LEU A 153 -6.82 12.69 7.60
N GLY A 154 -5.66 12.59 6.96
CA GLY A 154 -4.54 13.50 7.19
C GLY A 154 -4.87 14.95 6.83
N TYR A 155 -5.48 15.17 5.67
CA TYR A 155 -5.81 16.49 5.14
C TYR A 155 -6.83 17.25 6.00
N TYR A 156 -7.90 16.57 6.42
CA TYR A 156 -8.95 17.18 7.26
C TYR A 156 -8.52 17.30 8.72
N PHE A 157 -7.64 16.42 9.22
CA PHE A 157 -7.09 16.53 10.58
C PHE A 157 -5.90 17.49 10.70
N TYR A 158 -5.51 18.18 9.64
CA TYR A 158 -4.43 19.16 9.67
C TYR A 158 -4.60 20.22 10.75
N GLN A 159 -5.82 20.71 10.98
CA GLN A 159 -6.09 21.68 12.06
C GLN A 159 -5.86 21.11 13.48
N TYR A 160 -5.78 19.79 13.61
CA TYR A 160 -5.46 19.07 14.86
C TYR A 160 -4.08 18.42 14.78
N LYS A 161 -3.17 18.99 13.98
CA LYS A 161 -1.84 18.42 13.72
C LYS A 161 -1.05 18.10 14.98
N ASP A 162 -1.08 19.02 15.99
CA ASP A 162 -0.33 18.85 17.25
C ASP A 162 -0.87 17.65 18.05
N LEU A 163 -2.19 17.45 18.06
CA LEU A 163 -2.84 16.30 18.67
C LEU A 163 -2.54 15.00 17.88
N PHE A 164 -2.56 15.08 16.56
CA PHE A 164 -2.23 13.97 15.67
C PHE A 164 -0.78 13.50 15.87
N PHE A 165 0.19 14.40 15.89
CA PHE A 165 1.59 14.07 16.12
C PHE A 165 1.83 13.54 17.53
N HIS A 166 1.14 14.06 18.55
CA HIS A 166 1.21 13.55 19.91
C HIS A 166 0.73 12.08 20.02
N TYR A 167 -0.41 11.75 19.39
CA TYR A 167 -0.90 10.36 19.36
C TYR A 167 -0.01 9.46 18.50
N PHE A 168 0.52 9.97 17.41
CA PHE A 168 1.41 9.23 16.51
C PHE A 168 2.72 8.85 17.20
N ASP A 169 3.32 9.76 17.95
CA ASP A 169 4.53 9.48 18.77
C ASP A 169 4.24 8.43 19.86
N LYS A 170 3.10 8.50 20.49
CA LYS A 170 2.67 7.50 21.47
C LYS A 170 2.48 6.11 20.85
N TYR A 171 1.94 6.03 19.64
CA TYR A 171 1.78 4.79 18.87
C TYR A 171 3.13 4.23 18.37
N LYS A 172 4.04 5.09 17.96
CA LYS A 172 5.41 4.76 17.58
C LYS A 172 6.16 4.07 18.75
N HIS A 173 6.03 4.61 19.96
CA HIS A 173 6.57 3.99 21.16
C HIS A 173 5.95 2.62 21.45
N CYS A 174 4.65 2.44 21.27
CA CYS A 174 3.97 1.18 21.49
C CYS A 174 4.41 0.09 20.49
N LEU A 175 4.60 0.42 19.21
CA LEU A 175 5.09 -0.49 18.16
C LEU A 175 6.55 -0.90 18.36
N LEU A 176 7.39 -0.01 18.87
CA LEU A 176 8.81 -0.30 19.17
C LEU A 176 8.95 -1.25 20.39
N TYR A 177 8.03 -1.19 21.33
CA TYR A 177 8.04 -2.10 22.51
C TYR A 177 7.46 -3.48 22.21
N THR A 178 6.73 -3.67 21.09
CA THR A 178 6.16 -4.97 20.70
C THR A 178 7.09 -5.77 19.78
N SER A 179 8.26 -5.25 19.43
CA SER A 179 9.28 -6.01 18.72
C SER A 179 9.97 -6.97 19.72
N PRO A 180 9.80 -8.31 19.60
CA PRO A 180 10.49 -9.23 20.46
C PRO A 180 11.99 -9.09 20.23
N SER A 181 12.71 -8.73 21.28
CA SER A 181 14.17 -8.77 21.31
C SER A 181 14.64 -10.19 20.93
N PRO A 182 15.52 -10.35 19.93
CA PRO A 182 16.08 -11.65 19.62
C PRO A 182 16.96 -12.08 20.79
N ARG A 183 16.59 -13.17 21.46
CA ARG A 183 17.50 -13.97 22.28
C ARG A 183 18.10 -15.05 21.42
#